data_7e8cba5dbbf7b0ffaa3641392a600a29
#
_entry.id   7e8cba5dbbf7b0ffaa3641392a600a29
#
_cell.length_a   1.000
_cell.length_b   1.000
_cell.length_c   1.000
_cell.angle_alpha   90.00
_cell.angle_beta   90.00
_cell.angle_gamma   90.00
#
_symmetry.space_group_name_H-M   'P 1'
#
loop_
_entity.id
_entity.type
_entity.pdbx_description
1 polymer ?
#
loop_
_entity_poly.entity_id
_entity_poly.type
_entity_poly.pdbx_seq_one_letter_code
_entity_poly.pdbx_strand_id
1 'polypeptide(L)'
;LNAPDRHTLLDYLLSRPLILEHQDALLVHAGIPPQWSISDAVQNAELVHQQLRTNNPEKFLSKMYDNEPSSYSDKLSNEEKCRYTINALMRMRFCKSNGELEFNHKLNIDQTPVGFKAWFFHANRILKDKDIFFGHWSTLKGFNIEHIYPMDHGCVWGEKLSAFRLIDRTLISQESIEGN
;
A
#
# COMPACT_ATOMS: atom_id res chain seq x y z
N LEU A 1 20.08 -11.30 -8.76
CA LEU A 1 19.16 -12.38 -9.16
C LEU A 1 19.80 -13.77 -9.16
N ASN A 2 21.11 -13.86 -8.96
CA ASN A 2 21.89 -15.12 -8.96
C ASN A 2 22.35 -15.53 -7.55
N ALA A 3 21.68 -15.06 -6.49
CA ALA A 3 22.01 -15.46 -5.12
C ALA A 3 21.74 -16.96 -4.92
N PRO A 4 22.62 -17.68 -4.18
CA PRO A 4 22.46 -19.12 -3.93
C PRO A 4 21.14 -19.48 -3.24
N ASP A 5 20.63 -18.58 -2.42
CA ASP A 5 19.39 -18.68 -1.64
C ASP A 5 18.17 -18.03 -2.32
N ARG A 6 18.28 -17.70 -3.63
CA ARG A 6 17.22 -17.00 -4.38
C ARG A 6 15.83 -17.63 -4.20
N HIS A 7 15.73 -18.96 -4.25
CA HIS A 7 14.43 -19.63 -4.10
C HIS A 7 13.84 -19.40 -2.71
N THR A 8 14.64 -19.55 -1.66
CA THR A 8 14.21 -19.28 -0.28
C THR A 8 13.74 -17.85 -0.09
N LEU A 9 14.46 -16.88 -0.68
CA LEU A 9 14.06 -15.47 -0.63
C LEU A 9 12.76 -15.19 -1.38
N LEU A 10 12.56 -15.79 -2.55
CA LEU A 10 11.33 -15.66 -3.32
C LEU A 10 10.14 -16.29 -2.58
N ASP A 11 10.29 -17.48 -2.03
CA ASP A 11 9.25 -18.14 -1.25
C ASP A 11 8.86 -17.32 -0.01
N TYR A 12 9.87 -16.73 0.66
CA TYR A 12 9.64 -15.82 1.76
C TYR A 12 8.81 -14.60 1.32
N LEU A 13 9.16 -13.93 0.21
CA LEU A 13 8.44 -12.76 -0.30
C LEU A 13 7.01 -13.13 -0.72
N LEU A 14 6.83 -14.22 -1.46
CA LEU A 14 5.52 -14.69 -1.90
C LEU A 14 4.60 -15.06 -0.74
N SER A 15 5.16 -15.42 0.42
CA SER A 15 4.40 -15.75 1.63
C SER A 15 3.96 -14.53 2.45
N ARG A 16 4.46 -13.33 2.15
CA ARG A 16 4.13 -12.12 2.94
C ARG A 16 2.73 -11.60 2.62
N PRO A 17 1.96 -11.20 3.65
CA PRO A 17 0.63 -10.64 3.43
C PRO A 17 0.71 -9.26 2.78
N LEU A 18 -0.26 -8.94 1.90
CA LEU A 18 -0.42 -7.60 1.33
C LEU A 18 -0.99 -6.60 2.35
N ILE A 19 -1.72 -7.09 3.32
CA ILE A 19 -2.23 -6.33 4.46
C ILE A 19 -2.06 -7.18 5.72
N LEU A 20 -1.61 -6.58 6.79
CA LEU A 20 -1.45 -7.23 8.09
C LEU A 20 -2.30 -6.49 9.12
N GLU A 21 -3.17 -7.22 9.80
CA GLU A 21 -3.90 -6.75 10.97
C GLU A 21 -3.14 -7.16 12.23
N HIS A 22 -2.84 -6.20 13.09
CA HIS A 22 -2.19 -6.43 14.36
C HIS A 22 -2.83 -5.55 15.44
N GLN A 23 -3.53 -6.15 16.42
CA GLN A 23 -4.33 -5.43 17.41
C GLN A 23 -5.33 -4.46 16.70
N ASP A 24 -5.24 -3.16 17.01
CA ASP A 24 -6.08 -2.13 16.38
C ASP A 24 -5.44 -1.46 15.16
N ALA A 25 -4.28 -1.94 14.73
CA ALA A 25 -3.51 -1.38 13.60
C ALA A 25 -3.63 -2.24 12.34
N LEU A 26 -3.64 -1.56 11.19
CA LEU A 26 -3.51 -2.14 9.87
C LEU A 26 -2.18 -1.69 9.25
N LEU A 27 -1.42 -2.64 8.73
CA LEU A 27 -0.17 -2.37 8.04
C LEU A 27 -0.35 -2.71 6.56
N VAL A 28 -0.07 -1.77 5.68
CA VAL A 28 -0.20 -1.90 4.23
C VAL A 28 0.97 -1.20 3.55
N HIS A 29 1.35 -1.61 2.32
CA HIS A 29 2.47 -0.96 1.67
C HIS A 29 2.15 0.47 1.21
N ALA A 30 1.01 0.73 0.55
CA ALA A 30 0.67 2.05 0.01
C ALA A 30 -0.61 2.66 0.61
N GLY A 31 -1.75 1.97 0.58
CA GLY A 31 -2.99 2.50 1.13
C GLY A 31 -4.17 1.56 1.00
N ILE A 32 -5.33 1.97 1.52
CA ILE A 32 -6.58 1.22 1.46
C ILE A 32 -7.64 2.11 0.80
N PRO A 33 -8.36 1.64 -0.24
CA PRO A 33 -9.43 2.40 -0.87
C PRO A 33 -10.46 2.92 0.14
N PRO A 34 -10.93 4.18 0.04
CA PRO A 34 -11.78 4.77 1.05
C PRO A 34 -13.11 4.04 1.29
N GLN A 35 -13.63 3.35 0.27
CA GLN A 35 -14.86 2.57 0.33
C GLN A 35 -14.70 1.14 0.87
N TRP A 36 -13.47 0.68 1.14
CA TRP A 36 -13.23 -0.66 1.64
C TRP A 36 -13.28 -0.73 3.16
N SER A 37 -13.98 -1.74 3.66
CA SER A 37 -13.87 -2.22 5.04
C SER A 37 -12.61 -3.07 5.21
N ILE A 38 -12.29 -3.47 6.45
CA ILE A 38 -11.21 -4.44 6.71
C ILE A 38 -11.50 -5.75 5.97
N SER A 39 -12.75 -6.23 6.03
CA SER A 39 -13.17 -7.46 5.36
C SER A 39 -12.93 -7.38 3.85
N ASP A 40 -13.30 -6.27 3.21
CA ASP A 40 -13.07 -6.08 1.77
C ASP A 40 -11.57 -6.11 1.44
N ALA A 41 -10.75 -5.40 2.21
CA ALA A 41 -9.31 -5.34 2.00
C ALA A 41 -8.65 -6.72 2.16
N VAL A 42 -9.02 -7.47 3.22
CA VAL A 42 -8.48 -8.81 3.49
C VAL A 42 -8.94 -9.82 2.45
N GLN A 43 -10.22 -9.82 2.07
CA GLN A 43 -10.75 -10.75 1.06
C GLN A 43 -10.09 -10.52 -0.30
N ASN A 44 -9.94 -9.27 -0.73
CA ASN A 44 -9.27 -8.95 -1.99
C ASN A 44 -7.77 -9.28 -1.93
N ALA A 45 -7.08 -9.05 -0.81
CA ALA A 45 -5.70 -9.46 -0.61
C ALA A 45 -5.54 -11.00 -0.69
N GLU A 46 -6.49 -11.76 -0.12
CA GLU A 46 -6.46 -13.23 -0.19
C GLU A 46 -6.65 -13.75 -1.62
N LEU A 47 -7.48 -13.10 -2.45
CA LEU A 47 -7.56 -13.44 -3.88
C LEU A 47 -6.20 -13.36 -4.57
N VAL A 48 -5.42 -12.32 -4.26
CA VAL A 48 -4.05 -12.16 -4.79
C VAL A 48 -3.14 -13.27 -4.26
N HIS A 49 -3.18 -13.55 -2.95
CA HIS A 49 -2.37 -14.61 -2.34
C HIS A 49 -2.66 -15.99 -2.93
N GLN A 50 -3.91 -16.30 -3.22
CA GLN A 50 -4.28 -17.57 -3.87
C GLN A 50 -3.59 -17.71 -5.23
N GLN A 51 -3.49 -16.63 -6.01
CA GLN A 51 -2.77 -16.64 -7.29
C GLN A 51 -1.25 -16.75 -7.11
N LEU A 52 -0.67 -16.10 -6.10
CA LEU A 52 0.76 -16.17 -5.80
C LEU A 52 1.21 -17.56 -5.31
N ARG A 53 0.29 -18.35 -4.71
CA ARG A 53 0.55 -19.71 -4.23
C ARG A 53 0.33 -20.79 -5.30
N THR A 54 0.00 -20.42 -6.53
CA THR A 54 -0.10 -21.39 -7.64
C THR A 54 1.27 -21.88 -8.09
N ASN A 55 1.31 -22.93 -8.89
CA ASN A 55 2.54 -23.48 -9.43
C ASN A 55 3.27 -22.55 -10.43
N ASN A 56 2.64 -21.45 -10.84
CA ASN A 56 3.20 -20.50 -11.78
C ASN A 56 2.87 -19.03 -11.40
N PRO A 57 3.40 -18.52 -10.27
CA PRO A 57 3.16 -17.14 -9.86
C PRO A 57 3.72 -16.12 -10.84
N GLU A 58 4.76 -16.47 -11.63
CA GLU A 58 5.36 -15.58 -12.62
C GLU A 58 4.36 -15.22 -13.72
N LYS A 59 3.58 -16.20 -14.21
CA LYS A 59 2.53 -15.95 -15.20
C LYS A 59 1.44 -15.01 -14.68
N PHE A 60 1.08 -15.12 -13.41
CA PHE A 60 0.16 -14.20 -12.76
C PHE A 60 0.77 -12.80 -12.67
N LEU A 61 1.99 -12.69 -12.11
CA LEU A 61 2.67 -11.41 -11.90
C LEU A 61 2.94 -10.66 -13.22
N SER A 62 3.22 -11.39 -14.32
CA SER A 62 3.46 -10.75 -15.63
C SER A 62 2.25 -9.93 -16.16
N LYS A 63 1.06 -10.17 -15.63
CA LYS A 63 -0.18 -9.47 -16.00
C LYS A 63 -0.59 -8.37 -15.00
N MET A 64 0.11 -8.25 -13.87
CA MET A 64 -0.33 -7.38 -12.77
C MET A 64 0.18 -5.94 -12.91
N TYR A 65 1.16 -5.66 -13.75
CA TYR A 65 1.70 -4.32 -13.94
C TYR A 65 0.98 -3.58 -15.06
N ASP A 66 -0.17 -3.02 -14.73
CA ASP A 66 -1.00 -2.15 -15.57
C ASP A 66 -1.75 -1.16 -14.67
N ASN A 67 -2.21 -0.04 -15.21
CA ASN A 67 -3.01 0.94 -14.48
C ASN A 67 -4.51 0.63 -14.49
N GLU A 68 -4.94 -0.26 -15.37
CA GLU A 68 -6.34 -0.67 -15.48
C GLU A 68 -6.60 -2.08 -14.90
N PRO A 69 -7.77 -2.28 -14.27
CA PRO A 69 -8.83 -1.30 -14.04
C PRO A 69 -8.42 -0.28 -12.96
N SER A 70 -8.73 1.00 -13.18
CA SER A 70 -8.53 2.07 -12.20
C SER A 70 -9.66 2.13 -11.15
N SER A 71 -10.78 1.46 -11.39
CA SER A 71 -11.94 1.41 -10.48
C SER A 71 -12.33 -0.02 -10.12
N TYR A 72 -12.72 -0.24 -8.85
CA TYR A 72 -13.21 -1.52 -8.37
C TYR A 72 -14.70 -1.71 -8.71
N SER A 73 -15.07 -2.91 -9.12
CA SER A 73 -16.46 -3.33 -9.30
C SER A 73 -16.57 -4.85 -9.07
N ASP A 74 -17.69 -5.30 -8.54
CA ASP A 74 -17.99 -6.74 -8.38
C ASP A 74 -18.08 -7.49 -9.71
N LYS A 75 -18.31 -6.74 -10.81
CA LYS A 75 -18.39 -7.27 -12.19
C LYS A 75 -17.02 -7.55 -12.81
N LEU A 76 -15.94 -7.09 -12.21
CA LEU A 76 -14.58 -7.39 -12.67
C LEU A 76 -14.29 -8.89 -12.58
N SER A 77 -13.53 -9.40 -13.53
CA SER A 77 -12.96 -10.74 -13.45
C SER A 77 -12.01 -10.86 -12.25
N ASN A 78 -11.70 -12.07 -11.81
CA ASN A 78 -10.77 -12.28 -10.70
C ASN A 78 -9.37 -11.70 -11.01
N GLU A 79 -8.90 -11.76 -12.27
CA GLU A 79 -7.63 -11.17 -12.69
C GLU A 79 -7.65 -9.64 -12.53
N GLU A 80 -8.73 -8.98 -12.98
CA GLU A 80 -8.89 -7.53 -12.83
C GLU A 80 -9.03 -7.11 -11.37
N LYS A 81 -9.79 -7.86 -10.55
CA LYS A 81 -9.88 -7.63 -9.10
C LYS A 81 -8.50 -7.72 -8.43
N CYS A 82 -7.71 -8.74 -8.77
CA CYS A 82 -6.34 -8.87 -8.27
C CYS A 82 -5.48 -7.68 -8.67
N ARG A 83 -5.55 -7.24 -9.94
CA ARG A 83 -4.76 -6.10 -10.42
C ARG A 83 -5.15 -4.80 -9.74
N TYR A 84 -6.45 -4.51 -9.62
CA TYR A 84 -6.91 -3.36 -8.84
C TYR A 84 -6.41 -3.44 -7.38
N THR A 85 -6.51 -4.60 -6.74
CA THR A 85 -6.08 -4.81 -5.36
C THR A 85 -4.59 -4.55 -5.19
N ILE A 86 -3.75 -5.10 -6.06
CA ILE A 86 -2.31 -4.84 -6.07
C ILE A 86 -2.05 -3.34 -6.27
N ASN A 87 -2.72 -2.72 -7.22
CA ASN A 87 -2.58 -1.29 -7.49
C ASN A 87 -2.97 -0.43 -6.28
N ALA A 88 -4.07 -0.77 -5.61
CA ALA A 88 -4.53 -0.05 -4.43
C ALA A 88 -3.57 -0.24 -3.24
N LEU A 89 -3.28 -1.49 -2.86
CA LEU A 89 -2.51 -1.78 -1.66
C LEU A 89 -1.01 -1.49 -1.81
N MET A 90 -0.47 -1.47 -3.06
CA MET A 90 0.98 -1.38 -3.31
C MET A 90 1.41 -0.09 -4.03
N ARG A 91 0.49 0.66 -4.67
CA ARG A 91 0.88 1.79 -5.55
C ARG A 91 0.08 3.08 -5.32
N MET A 92 -1.10 3.00 -4.69
CA MET A 92 -2.02 4.12 -4.54
C MET A 92 -1.41 5.26 -3.72
N ARG A 93 -1.60 6.49 -4.19
CA ARG A 93 -1.40 7.74 -3.44
C ARG A 93 -2.69 8.56 -3.44
N PHE A 94 -3.20 8.83 -4.64
CA PHE A 94 -4.42 9.59 -4.88
C PHE A 94 -5.52 8.70 -5.44
N CYS A 95 -6.75 8.99 -5.04
CA CYS A 95 -7.93 8.34 -5.61
C CYS A 95 -9.13 9.30 -5.54
N LYS A 96 -10.23 8.95 -6.24
CA LYS A 96 -11.53 9.58 -6.04
C LYS A 96 -12.25 8.94 -4.84
N SER A 97 -13.35 9.55 -4.41
CA SER A 97 -14.16 9.05 -3.29
C SER A 97 -14.78 7.67 -3.52
N ASN A 98 -14.92 7.25 -4.76
CA ASN A 98 -15.38 5.92 -5.16
C ASN A 98 -14.24 4.89 -5.31
N GLY A 99 -13.00 5.28 -5.00
CA GLY A 99 -11.82 4.43 -5.10
C GLY A 99 -11.18 4.36 -6.49
N GLU A 100 -11.56 5.20 -7.43
CA GLU A 100 -10.88 5.31 -8.72
C GLU A 100 -9.45 5.82 -8.51
N LEU A 101 -8.45 5.03 -8.90
CA LEU A 101 -7.02 5.23 -8.64
C LEU A 101 -6.38 6.19 -9.63
N GLU A 102 -5.34 6.91 -9.19
CA GLU A 102 -4.52 7.80 -9.98
C GLU A 102 -3.03 7.44 -9.82
N PHE A 103 -2.27 7.36 -10.92
CA PHE A 103 -0.89 6.87 -10.90
C PHE A 103 0.15 7.82 -11.52
N ASN A 104 -0.28 8.90 -12.15
CA ASN A 104 0.63 9.82 -12.84
C ASN A 104 1.29 10.80 -11.88
N HIS A 105 0.63 11.13 -10.75
CA HIS A 105 1.13 12.05 -9.74
C HIS A 105 1.81 11.30 -8.59
N LYS A 106 3.09 11.64 -8.34
CA LYS A 106 3.94 10.95 -7.36
C LYS A 106 4.50 11.89 -6.30
N LEU A 107 4.12 13.16 -6.35
CA LEU A 107 4.62 14.22 -5.49
C LEU A 107 3.77 14.36 -4.21
N ASN A 108 4.06 15.38 -3.41
CA ASN A 108 3.39 15.64 -2.15
C ASN A 108 1.92 16.05 -2.34
N ILE A 109 1.14 16.08 -1.26
CA ILE A 109 -0.30 16.38 -1.24
C ILE A 109 -0.66 17.79 -1.73
N ASP A 110 0.24 18.76 -1.66
CA ASP A 110 0.07 20.10 -2.21
C ASP A 110 -0.07 20.12 -3.75
N GLN A 111 0.36 19.05 -4.41
CA GLN A 111 0.24 18.85 -5.85
C GLN A 111 -0.84 17.82 -6.21
N THR A 112 -1.90 17.76 -5.43
CA THR A 112 -3.03 16.86 -5.66
C THR A 112 -3.68 17.12 -7.03
N PRO A 113 -3.84 16.10 -7.88
CA PRO A 113 -4.49 16.25 -9.19
C PRO A 113 -5.97 16.63 -9.05
N VAL A 114 -6.47 17.41 -10.02
CA VAL A 114 -7.86 17.88 -10.03
C VAL A 114 -8.84 16.70 -9.98
N GLY A 115 -9.80 16.75 -9.06
CA GLY A 115 -10.82 15.71 -8.89
C GLY A 115 -10.38 14.52 -8.03
N PHE A 116 -9.13 14.48 -7.57
CA PHE A 116 -8.61 13.44 -6.69
C PHE A 116 -8.29 14.00 -5.30
N LYS A 117 -8.02 13.12 -4.35
CA LYS A 117 -7.47 13.42 -3.02
C LYS A 117 -6.50 12.32 -2.63
N ALA A 118 -5.59 12.61 -1.70
CA ALA A 118 -4.87 11.54 -1.01
C ALA A 118 -5.90 10.57 -0.40
N TRP A 119 -5.65 9.28 -0.51
CA TRP A 119 -6.63 8.23 -0.17
C TRP A 119 -7.20 8.38 1.26
N PHE A 120 -6.42 8.92 2.18
CA PHE A 120 -6.82 9.11 3.58
C PHE A 120 -7.62 10.41 3.84
N PHE A 121 -7.72 11.33 2.88
CA PHE A 121 -8.49 12.60 3.02
C PHE A 121 -9.97 12.49 2.64
N HIS A 122 -10.43 11.31 2.24
CA HIS A 122 -11.83 11.15 1.87
C HIS A 122 -12.74 11.09 3.09
N ALA A 123 -13.76 11.98 3.14
CA ALA A 123 -14.71 12.04 4.24
C ALA A 123 -15.58 10.77 4.37
N ASN A 124 -15.75 10.02 3.29
CA ASN A 124 -16.47 8.75 3.26
C ASN A 124 -15.57 7.53 3.53
N ARG A 125 -14.31 7.70 3.95
CA ARG A 125 -13.43 6.60 4.31
C ARG A 125 -14.06 5.77 5.45
N ILE A 126 -14.21 4.46 5.24
CA ILE A 126 -14.84 3.56 6.21
C ILE A 126 -13.94 3.36 7.44
N LEU A 127 -12.63 3.19 7.23
CA LEU A 127 -11.64 2.92 8.29
C LEU A 127 -11.12 4.23 8.92
N LYS A 128 -12.01 5.02 9.54
CA LYS A 128 -11.64 6.29 10.18
C LYS A 128 -10.96 6.11 11.52
N ASP A 129 -11.42 5.12 12.28
CA ASP A 129 -11.02 4.89 13.68
C ASP A 129 -9.98 3.76 13.80
N LYS A 130 -9.33 3.40 12.69
CA LYS A 130 -8.26 2.40 12.65
C LYS A 130 -6.92 3.03 12.37
N ASP A 131 -5.94 2.71 13.18
CA ASP A 131 -4.56 3.08 12.94
C ASP A 131 -4.05 2.38 11.66
N ILE A 132 -3.67 3.17 10.65
CA ILE A 132 -3.16 2.65 9.37
C ILE A 132 -1.73 3.10 9.18
N PHE A 133 -0.82 2.14 9.17
CA PHE A 133 0.61 2.32 8.90
C PHE A 133 0.89 1.96 7.45
N PHE A 134 1.57 2.86 6.72
CA PHE A 134 1.87 2.64 5.31
C PHE A 134 3.22 3.28 4.91
N GLY A 135 3.82 2.76 3.85
CA GLY A 135 5.05 3.27 3.24
C GLY A 135 4.81 3.89 1.87
N HIS A 136 5.67 3.57 0.91
CA HIS A 136 5.53 3.88 -0.52
C HIS A 136 5.56 5.38 -0.91
N TRP A 137 5.17 6.28 -0.05
CA TRP A 137 5.00 7.70 -0.35
C TRP A 137 6.06 8.55 0.35
N SER A 138 7.32 8.39 -0.03
CA SER A 138 8.47 9.05 0.61
C SER A 138 8.44 10.59 0.52
N THR A 139 7.76 11.14 -0.49
CA THR A 139 7.61 12.61 -0.65
C THR A 139 6.51 13.20 0.23
N LEU A 140 5.76 12.37 0.98
CA LEU A 140 4.67 12.82 1.82
C LEU A 140 5.20 13.51 3.08
N LYS A 141 4.97 14.81 3.20
CA LYS A 141 5.47 15.64 4.32
C LYS A 141 4.42 16.63 4.82
N GLY A 142 4.59 17.08 6.05
CA GLY A 142 3.89 18.25 6.56
C GLY A 142 2.42 18.05 6.91
N PHE A 143 1.98 16.83 7.24
CA PHE A 143 0.63 16.62 7.73
C PHE A 143 0.62 15.81 9.04
N ASN A 144 -0.44 16.00 9.80
CA ASN A 144 -0.76 15.20 10.99
C ASN A 144 -2.26 14.89 10.94
N ILE A 145 -2.58 13.63 10.71
CA ILE A 145 -3.97 13.13 10.65
C ILE A 145 -4.07 11.97 11.61
N GLU A 146 -5.06 12.03 12.47
CA GLU A 146 -5.35 10.99 13.43
C GLU A 146 -5.54 9.64 12.71
N HIS A 147 -4.98 8.57 13.28
CA HIS A 147 -5.02 7.21 12.73
C HIS A 147 -4.30 7.00 11.38
N ILE A 148 -3.46 7.94 10.91
CA ILE A 148 -2.73 7.83 9.65
C ILE A 148 -1.23 8.00 9.89
N TYR A 149 -0.45 6.94 9.68
CA TYR A 149 0.97 6.85 10.02
C TYR A 149 1.80 6.51 8.77
N PRO A 150 2.32 7.51 8.03
CA PRO A 150 3.28 7.27 6.97
C PRO A 150 4.63 6.87 7.56
N MET A 151 5.21 5.79 7.06
CA MET A 151 6.45 5.21 7.58
C MET A 151 7.62 5.29 6.60
N ASP A 152 7.38 5.68 5.36
CA ASP A 152 8.44 5.92 4.37
C ASP A 152 8.95 7.36 4.50
N HIS A 153 10.00 7.54 5.27
CA HIS A 153 10.64 8.84 5.50
C HIS A 153 11.86 9.05 4.59
N GLY A 154 11.95 8.34 3.46
CA GLY A 154 12.91 8.64 2.40
C GLY A 154 14.34 8.19 2.67
N CYS A 155 14.59 7.18 3.49
CA CYS A 155 15.93 6.70 3.83
C CYS A 155 16.78 6.41 2.58
N VAL A 156 16.23 5.79 1.56
CA VAL A 156 16.90 5.47 0.29
C VAL A 156 17.30 6.72 -0.51
N TRP A 157 16.72 7.86 -0.18
CA TRP A 157 16.99 9.16 -0.76
C TRP A 157 17.87 10.05 0.14
N GLY A 158 18.56 9.45 1.14
CA GLY A 158 19.42 10.15 2.07
C GLY A 158 18.69 10.81 3.26
N GLU A 159 17.40 10.52 3.47
CA GLU A 159 16.65 11.04 4.62
C GLU A 159 16.65 10.02 5.78
N LYS A 160 15.51 9.63 6.34
CA LYS A 160 15.43 8.82 7.57
C LYS A 160 14.87 7.42 7.34
N LEU A 161 15.45 6.46 8.03
CA LEU A 161 14.82 5.18 8.31
C LEU A 161 14.02 5.31 9.61
N SER A 162 12.76 4.91 9.60
CA SER A 162 11.89 5.05 10.76
C SER A 162 11.18 3.74 11.13
N ALA A 163 10.98 3.57 12.43
CA ALA A 163 10.22 2.48 13.02
C ALA A 163 9.23 3.03 14.05
N PHE A 164 8.04 2.48 14.10
CA PHE A 164 7.03 2.84 15.10
C PHE A 164 6.81 1.68 16.06
N ARG A 165 7.00 1.93 17.33
CA ARG A 165 6.78 0.94 18.38
C ARG A 165 5.34 1.05 18.87
N LEU A 166 4.52 0.04 18.52
CA LEU A 166 3.07 0.07 18.76
C LEU A 166 2.69 0.12 20.24
N ILE A 167 3.45 -0.56 21.12
CA ILE A 167 3.09 -0.71 22.53
C ILE A 167 3.07 0.62 23.31
N ASP A 168 3.92 1.56 22.96
CA ASP A 168 4.02 2.88 23.62
C ASP A 168 3.90 4.05 22.64
N ARG A 169 3.54 3.74 21.40
CA ARG A 169 3.28 4.70 20.30
C ARG A 169 4.48 5.62 20.02
N THR A 170 5.70 5.08 20.13
CA THR A 170 6.94 5.84 19.95
C THR A 170 7.47 5.69 18.53
N LEU A 171 7.66 6.82 17.83
CA LEU A 171 8.39 6.88 16.57
C LEU A 171 9.90 6.98 16.85
N ILE A 172 10.67 6.07 16.30
CA ILE A 172 12.13 6.02 16.38
C ILE A 172 12.66 6.23 14.95
N SER A 173 13.61 7.15 14.79
CA SER A 173 14.18 7.43 13.48
C SER A 173 15.70 7.49 13.56
N GLN A 174 16.36 7.07 12.47
CA GLN A 174 17.79 7.12 12.25
C GLN A 174 18.05 7.83 10.92
N GLU A 175 18.93 8.82 10.92
CA GLU A 175 19.38 9.46 9.67
C GLU A 175 20.08 8.43 8.78
N SER A 176 19.93 8.57 7.46
CA SER A 176 20.68 7.76 6.50
C SER A 176 22.18 7.99 6.67
N ILE A 177 22.96 6.93 6.60
CA ILE A 177 24.44 7.02 6.63
C ILE A 177 25.02 7.36 5.26
N GLU A 178 24.25 7.19 4.20
CA GLU A 178 24.58 7.63 2.85
C GLU A 178 24.09 9.08 2.73
N GLY A 179 24.94 10.03 3.11
CA GLY A 179 24.66 11.46 2.93
C GLY A 179 24.53 11.82 1.44
N ASN A 180 23.69 12.82 1.15
CA ASN A 180 23.56 13.44 -0.18
C ASN A 180 24.89 13.98 -0.69
#